data_ecd49c2e0c79def9afe15e7b26ed398e
#
_entry.id   ecd49c2e0c79def9afe15e7b26ed398e
#
_cell.length_a   1.000
_cell.length_b   1.000
_cell.length_c   1.000
_cell.angle_alpha   90.00
_cell.angle_beta   90.00
_cell.angle_gamma   90.00
#
_symmetry.space_group_name_H-M   'P 1'
#
loop_
_entity.id
_entity.type
_entity.pdbx_description
1 polymer ?
#
loop_
_entity_poly.entity_id
_entity_poly.type
_entity_poly.pdbx_seq_one_letter_code
_entity_poly.pdbx_strand_id
1 'polypeptide(L)'
;PKPLWVTDAALNIAPTLADKVDIVQNAVDFALAMGTPTPKVAVLAAVETVNPDMPATLEAAALSKMAERGQIKGAIVDGPLAFDNAISAHAAHIKHISSPVAGDADILLAPNIESGNMLAKQLEYLGGATASGLVLGARMPIALTSRADSPDTRVASAVLALIAAHAARKDPIRKAQLGR
;
A
#
# COMPACT_ATOMS: atom_id res chain seq x y z
N PRO A 1 -15.03 10.10 2.48
CA PRO A 1 -13.59 9.82 2.50
C PRO A 1 -13.33 8.51 1.78
N LYS A 2 -12.27 8.44 0.96
CA LYS A 2 -11.84 7.20 0.31
C LYS A 2 -11.02 6.34 1.30
N PRO A 3 -10.98 5.02 1.14
CA PRO A 3 -10.07 4.18 1.91
C PRO A 3 -8.61 4.52 1.56
N LEU A 4 -7.72 4.41 2.54
CA LEU A 4 -6.28 4.54 2.38
C LEU A 4 -5.64 3.20 2.79
N TRP A 5 -4.84 2.64 1.89
CA TRP A 5 -4.16 1.37 2.13
C TRP A 5 -2.72 1.64 2.55
N VAL A 6 -2.28 1.10 3.68
CA VAL A 6 -0.89 1.20 4.16
C VAL A 6 -0.27 -0.19 4.12
N THR A 7 0.87 -0.32 3.44
CA THR A 7 1.62 -1.58 3.31
C THR A 7 3.14 -1.32 3.30
N ASP A 8 4.02 -2.20 3.75
CA ASP A 8 3.73 -3.27 4.68
C ASP A 8 3.84 -2.74 6.10
N ALA A 9 2.88 -3.06 6.93
CA ALA A 9 2.81 -2.56 8.30
C ALA A 9 2.95 -3.69 9.35
N ALA A 10 3.16 -4.96 8.92
CA ALA A 10 3.04 -6.07 9.86
C ALA A 10 3.88 -7.32 9.59
N LEU A 11 4.44 -7.53 8.40
CA LEU A 11 5.05 -8.80 8.02
C LEU A 11 6.53 -8.72 7.65
N ASN A 12 6.88 -7.88 6.67
CA ASN A 12 8.23 -7.83 6.14
C ASN A 12 9.05 -6.79 6.89
N ILE A 13 10.03 -7.24 7.68
CA ILE A 13 10.83 -6.38 8.55
C ILE A 13 11.60 -5.33 7.74
N ALA A 14 12.43 -5.78 6.81
CA ALA A 14 13.24 -4.92 5.94
C ALA A 14 13.18 -5.50 4.50
N PRO A 15 12.07 -5.27 3.78
CA PRO A 15 11.87 -5.83 2.47
C PRO A 15 12.91 -5.30 1.48
N THR A 16 13.46 -6.18 0.65
CA THR A 16 14.30 -5.82 -0.48
C THR A 16 13.48 -5.14 -1.58
N LEU A 17 14.15 -4.56 -2.57
CA LEU A 17 13.47 -4.01 -3.75
C LEU A 17 12.57 -5.05 -4.44
N ALA A 18 13.05 -6.31 -4.54
CA ALA A 18 12.26 -7.40 -5.13
C ALA A 18 11.01 -7.71 -4.30
N ASP A 19 11.15 -7.80 -2.98
CA ASP A 19 10.00 -8.00 -2.08
C ASP A 19 8.99 -6.86 -2.21
N LYS A 20 9.47 -5.61 -2.35
CA LYS A 20 8.61 -4.43 -2.51
C LYS A 20 7.82 -4.44 -3.81
N VAL A 21 8.35 -5.02 -4.89
CA VAL A 21 7.58 -5.22 -6.13
C VAL A 21 6.36 -6.12 -5.86
N ASP A 22 6.56 -7.24 -5.17
CA ASP A 22 5.48 -8.16 -4.83
C ASP A 22 4.48 -7.54 -3.84
N ILE A 23 4.97 -6.81 -2.83
CA ILE A 23 4.13 -6.08 -1.87
C ILE A 23 3.23 -5.07 -2.60
N VAL A 24 3.81 -4.26 -3.49
CA VAL A 24 3.05 -3.27 -4.27
C VAL A 24 2.04 -3.98 -5.17
N GLN A 25 2.45 -5.01 -5.91
CA GLN A 25 1.55 -5.71 -6.83
C GLN A 25 0.36 -6.33 -6.08
N ASN A 26 0.60 -6.96 -4.92
CA ASN A 26 -0.46 -7.52 -4.09
C ASN A 26 -1.43 -6.43 -3.58
N ALA A 27 -0.92 -5.27 -3.18
CA ALA A 27 -1.75 -4.16 -2.73
C ALA A 27 -2.57 -3.55 -3.89
N VAL A 28 -1.97 -3.42 -5.06
CA VAL A 28 -2.65 -2.96 -6.30
C VAL A 28 -3.76 -3.92 -6.69
N ASP A 29 -3.48 -5.22 -6.75
CA ASP A 29 -4.48 -6.23 -7.09
C ASP A 29 -5.66 -6.21 -6.10
N PHE A 30 -5.37 -5.98 -4.83
CA PHE A 30 -6.40 -5.84 -3.81
C PHE A 30 -7.22 -4.57 -4.01
N ALA A 31 -6.60 -3.42 -4.25
CA ALA A 31 -7.31 -2.15 -4.49
C ALA A 31 -8.20 -2.22 -5.73
N LEU A 32 -7.74 -2.87 -6.81
CA LEU A 32 -8.54 -3.16 -8.00
C LEU A 32 -9.75 -4.04 -7.66
N ALA A 33 -9.55 -5.08 -6.85
CA ALA A 33 -10.63 -5.96 -6.40
C ALA A 33 -11.65 -5.24 -5.52
N MET A 34 -11.23 -4.20 -4.80
CA MET A 34 -12.08 -3.32 -4.00
C MET A 34 -12.77 -2.22 -4.81
N GLY A 35 -12.55 -2.18 -6.13
CA GLY A 35 -13.23 -1.26 -7.05
C GLY A 35 -12.50 0.06 -7.32
N THR A 36 -11.22 0.18 -6.96
CA THR A 36 -10.39 1.33 -7.35
C THR A 36 -9.81 1.06 -8.75
N PRO A 37 -10.26 1.74 -9.82
CA PRO A 37 -9.96 1.32 -11.19
C PRO A 37 -8.51 1.57 -11.61
N THR A 38 -7.84 2.54 -11.01
CA THR A 38 -6.44 2.88 -11.26
C THR A 38 -5.80 3.36 -9.97
N PRO A 39 -5.41 2.43 -9.08
CA PRO A 39 -4.82 2.79 -7.79
C PRO A 39 -3.56 3.65 -7.96
N LYS A 40 -3.43 4.65 -7.11
CA LYS A 40 -2.28 5.54 -7.01
C LYS A 40 -1.42 5.12 -5.83
N VAL A 41 -0.20 4.67 -6.11
CA VAL A 41 0.74 4.17 -5.11
C VAL A 41 1.81 5.22 -4.84
N ALA A 42 1.86 5.74 -3.63
CA ALA A 42 2.95 6.56 -3.15
C ALA A 42 4.01 5.69 -2.46
N VAL A 43 5.21 5.65 -3.00
CA VAL A 43 6.35 4.98 -2.34
C VAL A 43 7.00 5.97 -1.39
N LEU A 44 6.82 5.70 -0.09
CA LEU A 44 7.20 6.64 0.95
C LEU A 44 8.69 6.63 1.25
N ALA A 45 9.21 7.83 1.48
CA ALA A 45 10.52 8.09 2.07
C ALA A 45 10.43 9.32 3.00
N ALA A 46 11.52 9.67 3.66
CA ALA A 46 11.55 10.86 4.50
C ALA A 46 11.52 12.17 3.69
N VAL A 47 11.96 12.10 2.42
CA VAL A 47 12.06 13.24 1.50
C VAL A 47 11.55 12.84 0.11
N GLU A 48 11.21 13.81 -0.70
CA GLU A 48 10.71 13.65 -2.07
C GLU A 48 11.79 13.68 -3.15
N THR A 49 13.05 13.85 -2.77
CA THR A 49 14.20 13.86 -3.68
C THR A 49 15.02 12.57 -3.56
N VAL A 50 15.59 12.12 -4.67
CA VAL A 50 16.50 10.97 -4.67
C VAL A 50 17.80 11.36 -3.98
N ASN A 51 18.12 10.68 -2.88
CA ASN A 51 19.33 10.90 -2.10
C ASN A 51 20.11 9.57 -1.97
N PRO A 52 21.36 9.51 -2.46
CA PRO A 52 22.19 8.30 -2.35
C PRO A 52 22.41 7.79 -0.93
N ASP A 53 22.39 8.70 0.06
CA ASP A 53 22.55 8.34 1.46
C ASP A 53 21.28 7.80 2.12
N MET A 54 20.16 7.85 1.40
CA MET A 54 18.84 7.37 1.83
C MET A 54 18.34 6.25 0.91
N PRO A 55 18.65 4.96 1.17
CA PRO A 55 18.28 3.84 0.30
C PRO A 55 16.80 3.79 -0.07
N ALA A 56 15.90 4.16 0.85
CA ALA A 56 14.48 4.21 0.60
C ALA A 56 14.09 5.12 -0.59
N THR A 57 14.82 6.20 -0.83
CA THR A 57 14.58 7.11 -1.96
C THR A 57 15.02 6.49 -3.29
N LEU A 58 16.11 5.72 -3.28
CA LEU A 58 16.59 5.00 -4.47
C LEU A 58 15.61 3.88 -4.86
N GLU A 59 15.15 3.12 -3.88
CA GLU A 59 14.18 2.05 -4.09
C GLU A 59 12.83 2.61 -4.58
N ALA A 60 12.40 3.75 -4.04
CA ALA A 60 11.18 4.42 -4.47
C ALA A 60 11.25 4.86 -5.93
N ALA A 61 12.36 5.47 -6.35
CA ALA A 61 12.60 5.85 -7.74
C ALA A 61 12.65 4.62 -8.66
N ALA A 62 13.27 3.52 -8.19
CA ALA A 62 13.32 2.26 -8.94
C ALA A 62 11.91 1.68 -9.13
N LEU A 63 11.08 1.62 -8.09
CA LEU A 63 9.69 1.11 -8.16
C LEU A 63 8.82 1.94 -9.10
N SER A 64 8.94 3.27 -9.06
CA SER A 64 8.26 4.17 -10.00
C SER A 64 8.65 3.82 -11.44
N LYS A 65 9.95 3.68 -11.73
CA LYS A 65 10.44 3.30 -13.06
C LYS A 65 10.01 1.87 -13.46
N MET A 66 9.98 0.93 -12.53
CA MET A 66 9.50 -0.43 -12.78
C MET A 66 8.02 -0.46 -13.16
N ALA A 67 7.20 0.39 -12.57
CA ALA A 67 5.80 0.55 -12.95
C ALA A 67 5.65 1.15 -14.36
N GLU A 68 6.41 2.19 -14.70
CA GLU A 68 6.44 2.74 -16.07
C GLU A 68 6.84 1.70 -17.13
N ARG A 69 7.68 0.73 -16.75
CA ARG A 69 8.15 -0.37 -17.63
C ARG A 69 7.22 -1.58 -17.62
N GLY A 70 6.11 -1.54 -16.88
CA GLY A 70 5.13 -2.63 -16.80
C GLY A 70 5.56 -3.84 -15.96
N GLN A 71 6.58 -3.68 -15.11
CA GLN A 71 6.99 -4.69 -14.14
C GLN A 71 6.02 -4.72 -12.95
N ILE A 72 5.41 -3.59 -12.61
CA ILE A 72 4.25 -3.45 -11.73
C ILE A 72 3.08 -3.02 -12.62
N LYS A 73 1.93 -3.68 -12.50
CA LYS A 73 0.80 -3.50 -13.42
C LYS A 73 -0.46 -3.04 -12.68
N GLY A 74 -1.30 -2.29 -13.41
CA GLY A 74 -2.64 -1.93 -12.95
C GLY A 74 -2.71 -0.72 -12.03
N ALA A 75 -1.61 0.01 -11.85
CA ALA A 75 -1.54 1.19 -11.00
C ALA A 75 -0.64 2.27 -11.58
N ILE A 76 -0.75 3.47 -11.03
CA ILE A 76 0.24 4.53 -11.17
C ILE A 76 1.08 4.52 -9.88
N VAL A 77 2.40 4.36 -10.03
CA VAL A 77 3.34 4.31 -8.91
C VAL A 77 4.30 5.49 -9.02
N ASP A 78 4.44 6.25 -7.96
CA ASP A 78 5.40 7.34 -7.91
C ASP A 78 6.09 7.42 -6.55
N GLY A 79 7.32 7.92 -6.57
CA GLY A 79 8.18 8.11 -5.40
C GLY A 79 9.64 8.42 -5.80
N PRO A 80 10.42 8.91 -4.83
CA PRO A 80 10.07 9.05 -3.40
C PRO A 80 9.07 10.17 -3.13
N LEU A 81 8.15 9.94 -2.19
CA LEU A 81 7.23 10.94 -1.66
C LEU A 81 7.31 10.94 -0.13
N ALA A 82 7.33 12.12 0.48
CA ALA A 82 7.14 12.24 1.92
C ALA A 82 5.66 12.09 2.25
N PHE A 83 5.32 11.70 3.48
CA PHE A 83 3.95 11.43 3.87
C PHE A 83 3.00 12.61 3.61
N ASP A 84 3.42 13.83 3.95
CA ASP A 84 2.62 15.04 3.78
C ASP A 84 2.25 15.29 2.31
N ASN A 85 3.22 15.17 1.41
CA ASN A 85 2.98 15.41 -0.01
C ASN A 85 2.35 14.20 -0.73
N ALA A 86 2.39 13.01 -0.15
CA ALA A 86 1.66 11.86 -0.67
C ALA A 86 0.14 12.00 -0.49
N ILE A 87 -0.31 12.62 0.62
CA ILE A 87 -1.73 12.70 1.00
C ILE A 87 -2.35 14.08 0.91
N SER A 88 -1.53 15.15 0.83
CA SER A 88 -1.99 16.54 0.79
C SER A 88 -1.59 17.21 -0.51
N ALA A 89 -2.58 17.53 -1.35
CA ALA A 89 -2.38 18.30 -2.58
C ALA A 89 -1.77 19.69 -2.29
N HIS A 90 -2.11 20.29 -1.15
CA HIS A 90 -1.53 21.56 -0.72
C HIS A 90 -0.03 21.43 -0.43
N ALA A 91 0.38 20.40 0.31
CA ALA A 91 1.79 20.13 0.60
C ALA A 91 2.58 19.83 -0.69
N ALA A 92 2.02 19.03 -1.59
CA ALA A 92 2.60 18.74 -2.89
C ALA A 92 2.80 20.02 -3.72
N HIS A 93 1.81 20.92 -3.73
CA HIS A 93 1.87 22.21 -4.43
C HIS A 93 2.99 23.12 -3.87
N ILE A 94 3.06 23.27 -2.54
CA ILE A 94 4.10 24.10 -1.89
C ILE A 94 5.50 23.57 -2.20
N LYS A 95 5.67 22.26 -2.25
CA LYS A 95 6.94 21.62 -2.56
C LYS A 95 7.22 21.50 -4.07
N HIS A 96 6.35 22.06 -4.92
CA HIS A 96 6.46 22.04 -6.39
C HIS A 96 6.60 20.64 -6.97
N ILE A 97 5.91 19.65 -6.39
CA ILE A 97 5.95 18.26 -6.86
C ILE A 97 4.97 18.09 -8.01
N SER A 98 5.48 17.74 -9.18
CA SER A 98 4.68 17.36 -10.34
C SER A 98 4.56 15.84 -10.41
N SER A 99 3.44 15.31 -9.90
CA SER A 99 3.19 13.87 -9.81
C SER A 99 1.71 13.58 -9.94
N PRO A 100 1.32 12.52 -10.66
CA PRO A 100 -0.08 12.09 -10.72
C PRO A 100 -0.57 11.43 -9.43
N VAL A 101 0.33 11.13 -8.50
CA VAL A 101 0.07 10.44 -7.22
C VAL A 101 0.07 11.41 -6.05
N ALA A 102 0.98 12.41 -6.07
CA ALA A 102 1.14 13.33 -4.96
C ALA A 102 -0.17 14.08 -4.63
N GLY A 103 -0.53 14.07 -3.36
CA GLY A 103 -1.74 14.67 -2.83
C GLY A 103 -3.01 13.85 -2.97
N ASP A 104 -2.96 12.68 -3.63
CA ASP A 104 -4.14 11.85 -3.88
C ASP A 104 -3.83 10.34 -3.90
N ALA A 105 -2.85 9.92 -3.11
CA ALA A 105 -2.49 8.51 -2.98
C ALA A 105 -3.65 7.65 -2.46
N ASP A 106 -3.79 6.44 -2.99
CA ASP A 106 -4.69 5.39 -2.52
C ASP A 106 -3.94 4.37 -1.67
N ILE A 107 -2.68 4.10 -2.05
CA ILE A 107 -1.80 3.12 -1.41
C ILE A 107 -0.51 3.83 -0.97
N LEU A 108 -0.12 3.63 0.27
CA LEU A 108 1.16 4.06 0.83
C LEU A 108 2.05 2.84 1.04
N LEU A 109 3.17 2.77 0.32
CA LEU A 109 4.21 1.78 0.57
C LEU A 109 5.24 2.34 1.55
N ALA A 110 5.30 1.78 2.74
CA ALA A 110 6.31 2.12 3.73
C ALA A 110 7.68 1.48 3.41
N PRO A 111 8.80 2.14 3.73
CA PRO A 111 10.13 1.61 3.42
C PRO A 111 10.49 0.34 4.22
N ASN A 112 9.96 0.20 5.43
CA ASN A 112 10.20 -0.93 6.33
C ASN A 112 9.05 -1.09 7.32
N ILE A 113 9.07 -2.17 8.12
CA ILE A 113 8.00 -2.48 9.06
C ILE A 113 7.86 -1.44 10.17
N GLU A 114 8.95 -0.87 10.68
CA GLU A 114 8.88 0.11 11.76
C GLU A 114 8.10 1.33 11.31
N SER A 115 8.44 1.91 10.16
CA SER A 115 7.74 3.07 9.62
C SER A 115 6.29 2.74 9.24
N GLY A 116 6.03 1.59 8.63
CA GLY A 116 4.69 1.15 8.26
C GLY A 116 3.79 0.91 9.47
N ASN A 117 4.30 0.22 10.48
CA ASN A 117 3.56 -0.07 11.70
C ASN A 117 3.27 1.19 12.52
N MET A 118 4.29 2.05 12.71
CA MET A 118 4.11 3.32 13.41
C MET A 118 3.10 4.22 12.69
N LEU A 119 3.19 4.33 11.37
CA LEU A 119 2.23 5.11 10.57
C LEU A 119 0.80 4.58 10.74
N ALA A 120 0.58 3.27 10.57
CA ALA A 120 -0.74 2.66 10.73
C ALA A 120 -1.30 2.92 12.14
N LYS A 121 -0.48 2.76 13.18
CA LYS A 121 -0.88 3.03 14.57
C LYS A 121 -1.15 4.51 14.84
N GLN A 122 -0.38 5.42 14.27
CA GLN A 122 -0.64 6.86 14.40
C GLN A 122 -1.97 7.25 13.76
N LEU A 123 -2.28 6.73 12.57
CA LEU A 123 -3.57 6.98 11.92
C LEU A 123 -4.74 6.45 12.76
N GLU A 124 -4.60 5.27 13.35
CA GLU A 124 -5.62 4.67 14.19
C GLU A 124 -5.79 5.42 15.51
N TYR A 125 -4.73 5.59 16.30
CA TYR A 125 -4.81 6.08 17.68
C TYR A 125 -4.84 7.61 17.80
N LEU A 126 -4.22 8.33 16.87
CA LEU A 126 -4.18 9.80 16.87
C LEU A 126 -5.09 10.39 15.80
N GLY A 127 -5.20 9.76 14.64
CA GLY A 127 -6.04 10.22 13.54
C GLY A 127 -7.51 9.77 13.65
N GLY A 128 -7.84 8.88 14.58
CA GLY A 128 -9.21 8.35 14.75
C GLY A 128 -9.67 7.49 13.56
N ALA A 129 -8.74 6.94 12.78
CA ALA A 129 -9.08 6.10 11.65
C ALA A 129 -9.59 4.73 12.13
N THR A 130 -10.63 4.22 11.47
CA THR A 130 -11.02 2.81 11.63
C THR A 130 -10.09 1.95 10.79
N ALA A 131 -9.33 1.09 11.45
CA ALA A 131 -8.38 0.21 10.79
C ALA A 131 -8.98 -1.18 10.54
N SER A 132 -8.49 -1.85 9.50
CA SER A 132 -8.75 -3.27 9.22
C SER A 132 -7.49 -3.85 8.59
N GLY A 133 -7.09 -5.05 8.99
CA GLY A 133 -5.86 -5.67 8.53
C GLY A 133 -6.07 -6.96 7.74
N LEU A 134 -5.32 -7.09 6.65
CA LEU A 134 -5.26 -8.29 5.83
C LEU A 134 -3.82 -8.65 5.51
N VAL A 135 -3.55 -9.95 5.42
CA VAL A 135 -2.35 -10.48 4.74
C VAL A 135 -2.70 -10.74 3.28
N LEU A 136 -1.96 -10.12 2.39
CA LEU A 136 -2.09 -10.27 0.95
C LEU A 136 -0.99 -11.20 0.40
N GLY A 137 -1.18 -11.71 -0.84
CA GLY A 137 -0.20 -12.60 -1.49
C GLY A 137 -0.28 -14.07 -1.09
N ALA A 138 -1.03 -14.42 -0.04
CA ALA A 138 -1.33 -15.81 0.29
C ALA A 138 -2.40 -16.39 -0.66
N ARG A 139 -2.47 -17.72 -0.76
CA ARG A 139 -3.51 -18.42 -1.56
C ARG A 139 -4.93 -18.08 -1.13
N MET A 140 -5.10 -17.80 0.16
CA MET A 140 -6.37 -17.35 0.75
C MET A 140 -6.14 -16.05 1.50
N PRO A 141 -7.06 -15.08 1.47
CA PRO A 141 -6.99 -13.89 2.30
C PRO A 141 -6.99 -14.28 3.78
N ILE A 142 -6.12 -13.65 4.54
CA ILE A 142 -5.98 -13.88 5.99
C ILE A 142 -6.30 -12.57 6.70
N ALA A 143 -7.35 -12.56 7.53
CA ALA A 143 -7.62 -11.43 8.40
C ALA A 143 -6.50 -11.31 9.45
N LEU A 144 -5.85 -10.16 9.50
CA LEU A 144 -4.79 -9.87 10.45
C LEU A 144 -5.31 -8.82 11.44
N THR A 145 -5.30 -9.18 12.71
CA THR A 145 -5.76 -8.29 13.78
C THR A 145 -4.71 -8.15 14.88
N SER A 146 -4.66 -6.97 15.50
CA SER A 146 -3.86 -6.75 16.70
C SER A 146 -4.56 -7.31 17.93
N ARG A 147 -3.80 -7.66 18.98
CA ARG A 147 -4.35 -8.03 20.28
C ARG A 147 -5.17 -6.91 20.92
N ALA A 148 -4.84 -5.66 20.60
CA ALA A 148 -5.51 -4.48 21.12
C ALA A 148 -6.72 -4.01 20.28
N ASP A 149 -7.01 -4.68 19.15
CA ASP A 149 -8.11 -4.28 18.27
C ASP A 149 -9.48 -4.48 18.91
N SER A 150 -10.38 -3.55 18.65
CA SER A 150 -11.77 -3.64 19.07
C SER A 150 -12.50 -4.81 18.36
N PRO A 151 -13.62 -5.29 18.91
CA PRO A 151 -14.46 -6.26 18.22
C PRO A 151 -14.86 -5.80 16.82
N ASP A 152 -15.19 -4.52 16.63
CA ASP A 152 -15.60 -3.96 15.34
C ASP A 152 -14.47 -3.99 14.30
N THR A 153 -13.24 -3.65 14.69
CA THR A 153 -12.05 -3.78 13.85
C THR A 153 -11.82 -5.22 13.40
N ARG A 154 -12.01 -6.18 14.31
CA ARG A 154 -11.87 -7.61 13.99
C ARG A 154 -12.94 -8.10 13.02
N VAL A 155 -14.18 -7.69 13.22
CA VAL A 155 -15.29 -8.00 12.30
C VAL A 155 -15.04 -7.36 10.94
N ALA A 156 -14.64 -6.09 10.91
CA ALA A 156 -14.31 -5.39 9.66
C ALA A 156 -13.17 -6.09 8.88
N SER A 157 -12.12 -6.55 9.57
CA SER A 157 -11.03 -7.33 8.95
C SER A 157 -11.53 -8.65 8.37
N ALA A 158 -12.42 -9.35 9.07
CA ALA A 158 -13.01 -10.60 8.57
C ALA A 158 -13.91 -10.36 7.35
N VAL A 159 -14.73 -9.31 7.37
CA VAL A 159 -15.58 -8.92 6.23
C VAL A 159 -14.71 -8.56 5.02
N LEU A 160 -13.64 -7.79 5.23
CA LEU A 160 -12.72 -7.42 4.17
C LEU A 160 -12.02 -8.65 3.56
N ALA A 161 -11.64 -9.63 4.37
CA ALA A 161 -11.09 -10.91 3.91
C ALA A 161 -12.10 -11.70 3.06
N LEU A 162 -13.39 -11.70 3.44
CA LEU A 162 -14.44 -12.35 2.67
C LEU A 162 -14.67 -11.67 1.32
N ILE A 163 -14.65 -10.34 1.27
CA ILE A 163 -14.79 -9.58 0.01
C ILE A 163 -13.59 -9.88 -0.90
N ALA A 164 -12.36 -9.87 -0.37
CA ALA A 164 -11.16 -10.21 -1.11
C ALA A 164 -11.21 -11.65 -1.65
N ALA A 165 -11.66 -12.61 -0.85
CA ALA A 165 -11.86 -14.01 -1.29
C ALA A 165 -12.90 -14.13 -2.40
N HIS A 166 -14.00 -13.37 -2.31
CA HIS A 166 -15.03 -13.35 -3.32
C HIS A 166 -14.53 -12.76 -4.65
N ALA A 167 -13.79 -11.66 -4.60
CA ALA A 167 -13.19 -11.04 -5.78
C ALA A 167 -12.17 -11.98 -6.45
N ALA A 168 -11.32 -12.64 -5.66
CA ALA A 168 -10.34 -13.61 -6.17
C ALA A 168 -10.99 -14.80 -6.89
N ARG A 169 -12.19 -15.25 -6.48
CA ARG A 169 -12.92 -16.33 -7.15
C ARG A 169 -13.49 -15.92 -8.51
N LYS A 170 -13.71 -14.64 -8.74
CA LYS A 170 -14.22 -14.11 -10.02
C LYS A 170 -13.11 -13.85 -11.02
N ASP A 171 -11.86 -13.77 -10.58
CA ASP A 171 -10.71 -13.56 -11.44
C ASP A 171 -10.24 -14.90 -12.07
N PRO A 172 -10.33 -15.06 -13.41
CA PRO A 172 -9.94 -16.30 -14.09
C PRO A 172 -8.45 -16.64 -13.91
N ILE A 173 -7.60 -15.63 -13.82
CA ILE A 173 -6.13 -15.80 -13.68
C ILE A 173 -5.81 -16.33 -12.27
N ARG A 174 -6.38 -15.75 -11.24
CA ARG A 174 -6.24 -16.24 -9.85
C ARG A 174 -6.88 -17.61 -9.64
N LYS A 175 -8.01 -17.88 -10.29
CA LYS A 175 -8.66 -19.20 -10.24
C LYS A 175 -7.76 -20.30 -10.79
N ALA A 176 -6.99 -20.02 -11.83
CA ALA A 176 -6.02 -20.96 -12.39
C ALA A 176 -4.80 -21.21 -11.46
N GLN A 177 -4.41 -20.22 -10.65
CA GLN A 177 -3.33 -20.34 -9.66
C GLN A 177 -3.78 -21.09 -8.40
N LEU A 178 -5.04 -21.02 -8.02
CA LEU A 178 -5.63 -21.73 -6.88
C LEU A 178 -5.92 -23.21 -7.17
N GLY A 179 -5.98 -23.60 -8.44
CA GLY A 179 -6.26 -24.97 -8.89
C GLY A 179 -5.04 -25.85 -9.15
N ARG A 180 -3.82 -25.38 -8.81
CA ARG A 180 -2.55 -26.14 -8.94
C ARG A 180 -2.04 -26.56 -7.54
#